data_cdb666bb19753bab9797ac9b1dd2f46e
#
_entry.id   cdb666bb19753bab9797ac9b1dd2f46e
#
_cell.length_a   1.000
_cell.length_b   1.000
_cell.length_c   1.000
_cell.angle_alpha   90.00
_cell.angle_beta   90.00
_cell.angle_gamma   90.00
#
_symmetry.space_group_name_H-M   'P 1'
#
loop_
_entity.id
_entity.type
_entity.pdbx_description
1 polymer ?
#
loop_
_entity_poly.entity_id
_entity_poly.type
_entity_poly.pdbx_seq_one_letter_code
_entity_poly.pdbx_strand_id
1 'polypeptide(L)'
;MLNFVKRTGLRREALIDSARTAVAAVVSMVLARSLKLPEFYWAPISTIVILLSTINPMTLAWQRFAGTALGAALGAVIATWFHPGWAVYGVGIFVCGMLCAVLRVSAAYRFAAITLTIVLLIAHQRGPWIVAGHRFVEVSVGIAVALVVTMVWKAPGSEVG
;
A
#
# COMPACT_ATOMS: atom_id res chain seq x y z
N MET A 1 13.86 24.30 31.77
CA MET A 1 12.76 23.41 32.15
C MET A 1 11.80 23.13 30.99
N LEU A 2 11.34 24.12 30.22
CA LEU A 2 10.45 23.92 29.05
C LEU A 2 11.00 22.98 27.97
N ASN A 3 12.31 22.99 27.67
CA ASN A 3 12.91 22.12 26.65
C ASN A 3 12.98 20.64 27.06
N PHE A 4 13.01 20.36 28.36
CA PHE A 4 13.03 18.98 28.87
C PHE A 4 11.62 18.35 28.79
N VAL A 5 10.60 19.10 29.17
CA VAL A 5 9.19 18.68 29.11
C VAL A 5 8.76 18.44 27.64
N LYS A 6 9.19 19.30 26.71
CA LYS A 6 8.92 19.14 25.29
C LYS A 6 9.61 17.88 24.70
N ARG A 7 10.84 17.57 25.14
CA ARG A 7 11.58 16.34 24.72
C ARG A 7 10.96 15.06 25.27
N THR A 8 10.43 15.07 26.49
CA THR A 8 9.78 13.88 27.08
C THR A 8 8.40 13.62 26.47
N GLY A 9 7.64 14.66 26.13
CA GLY A 9 6.39 14.54 25.39
C GLY A 9 6.58 13.94 23.99
N LEU A 10 7.50 14.48 23.21
CA LEU A 10 7.84 13.96 21.87
C LEU A 10 8.31 12.49 21.90
N ARG A 11 9.06 12.06 22.92
CA ARG A 11 9.47 10.66 23.07
C ARG A 11 8.30 9.75 23.38
N ARG A 12 7.35 10.18 24.21
CA ARG A 12 6.17 9.38 24.55
C ARG A 12 5.24 9.22 23.34
N GLU A 13 5.00 10.27 22.61
CA GLU A 13 4.21 10.24 21.36
C GLU A 13 4.83 9.30 20.33
N ALA A 14 6.14 9.41 20.09
CA ALA A 14 6.86 8.53 19.19
C ALA A 14 6.82 7.05 19.63
N LEU A 15 6.89 6.78 20.92
CA LEU A 15 6.76 5.41 21.45
C LEU A 15 5.35 4.85 21.22
N ILE A 16 4.30 5.63 21.45
CA ILE A 16 2.92 5.22 21.24
C ILE A 16 2.67 4.95 19.75
N ASP A 17 3.12 5.84 18.85
CA ASP A 17 2.96 5.66 17.41
C ASP A 17 3.75 4.45 16.88
N SER A 18 4.95 4.24 17.39
CA SER A 18 5.76 3.07 17.04
C SER A 18 5.10 1.77 17.50
N ALA A 19 4.60 1.73 18.74
CA ALA A 19 3.90 0.56 19.28
C ALA A 19 2.60 0.28 18.51
N ARG A 20 1.82 1.31 18.21
CA ARG A 20 0.60 1.23 17.40
C ARG A 20 0.89 0.65 16.02
N THR A 21 1.91 1.17 15.36
CA THR A 21 2.31 0.71 14.02
C THR A 21 2.82 -0.72 14.06
N ALA A 22 3.62 -1.09 15.07
CA ALA A 22 4.14 -2.45 15.22
C ALA A 22 3.00 -3.47 15.44
N VAL A 23 2.06 -3.17 16.33
CA VAL A 23 0.88 -4.02 16.58
C VAL A 23 0.04 -4.18 15.31
N ALA A 24 -0.25 -3.07 14.62
CA ALA A 24 -1.02 -3.09 13.39
C ALA A 24 -0.33 -3.92 12.28
N ALA A 25 0.98 -3.78 12.13
CA ALA A 25 1.75 -4.55 11.17
C ALA A 25 1.72 -6.06 11.48
N VAL A 26 1.86 -6.44 12.75
CA VAL A 26 1.78 -7.85 13.15
C VAL A 26 0.37 -8.41 12.90
N VAL A 27 -0.69 -7.69 13.28
CA VAL A 27 -2.07 -8.10 13.04
C VAL A 27 -2.33 -8.30 11.55
N SER A 28 -1.90 -7.35 10.72
CA SER A 28 -2.03 -7.39 9.27
C SER A 28 -1.29 -8.62 8.67
N MET A 29 -0.08 -8.89 9.15
CA MET A 29 0.71 -10.05 8.73
C MET A 29 0.04 -11.37 9.12
N VAL A 30 -0.46 -11.48 10.35
CA VAL A 30 -1.15 -12.68 10.84
C VAL A 30 -2.43 -12.94 10.03
N LEU A 31 -3.23 -11.91 9.76
CA LEU A 31 -4.43 -12.01 8.93
C LEU A 31 -4.08 -12.48 7.51
N ALA A 32 -3.08 -11.89 6.87
CA ALA A 32 -2.66 -12.28 5.52
C ALA A 32 -2.16 -13.74 5.48
N ARG A 33 -1.43 -14.20 6.50
CA ARG A 33 -1.01 -15.61 6.64
C ARG A 33 -2.19 -16.55 6.87
N SER A 34 -3.16 -16.17 7.68
CA SER A 34 -4.37 -16.95 7.95
C SER A 34 -5.21 -17.17 6.67
N LEU A 35 -5.20 -16.17 5.79
CA LEU A 35 -5.81 -16.24 4.47
C LEU A 35 -4.96 -17.02 3.45
N LYS A 36 -3.82 -17.59 3.88
CA LYS A 36 -2.87 -18.35 3.04
C LYS A 36 -2.39 -17.58 1.81
N LEU A 37 -2.26 -16.25 1.94
CA LEU A 37 -1.77 -15.42 0.86
C LEU A 37 -0.27 -15.67 0.63
N PRO A 38 0.17 -15.89 -0.63
CA PRO A 38 1.55 -16.31 -0.92
C PRO A 38 2.59 -15.24 -0.60
N GLU A 39 2.23 -13.97 -0.72
CA GLU A 39 3.11 -12.83 -0.47
C GLU A 39 2.60 -11.99 0.70
N PHE A 40 2.23 -12.65 1.80
CA PHE A 40 1.61 -12.07 3.00
C PHE A 40 2.30 -10.81 3.55
N TYR A 41 3.58 -10.60 3.25
CA TYR A 41 4.37 -9.44 3.70
C TYR A 41 3.92 -8.09 3.09
N TRP A 42 3.12 -8.11 2.05
CA TRP A 42 2.61 -6.86 1.46
C TRP A 42 1.47 -6.23 2.25
N ALA A 43 0.74 -7.02 3.01
CA ALA A 43 -0.30 -6.51 3.88
C ALA A 43 0.30 -5.59 4.97
N PRO A 44 1.30 -6.02 5.79
CA PRO A 44 1.93 -5.13 6.77
C PRO A 44 2.64 -3.92 6.13
N ILE A 45 3.25 -4.06 4.95
CA ILE A 45 3.82 -2.91 4.23
C ILE A 45 2.73 -1.86 3.94
N SER A 46 1.55 -2.30 3.50
CA SER A 46 0.40 -1.42 3.25
C SER A 46 -0.07 -0.72 4.51
N THR A 47 -0.15 -1.45 5.60
CA THR A 47 -0.54 -0.94 6.92
C THR A 47 0.44 0.13 7.41
N ILE A 48 1.74 -0.14 7.35
CA ILE A 48 2.80 0.78 7.78
C ILE A 48 2.76 2.07 6.96
N VAL A 49 2.65 1.96 5.64
CA VAL A 49 2.60 3.13 4.74
C VAL A 49 1.43 4.05 5.07
N ILE A 50 0.26 3.50 5.42
CA ILE A 50 -0.91 4.31 5.75
C ILE A 50 -0.75 4.96 7.14
N LEU A 51 -0.30 4.20 8.13
CA LEU A 51 -0.21 4.68 9.51
C LEU A 51 0.89 5.73 9.73
N LEU A 52 2.00 5.64 9.00
CA LEU A 52 3.11 6.58 9.10
C LEU A 52 3.01 7.75 8.12
N SER A 53 1.96 7.82 7.32
CA SER A 53 1.77 8.93 6.39
C SER A 53 1.26 10.19 7.09
N THR A 54 1.73 11.35 6.63
CA THR A 54 1.20 12.66 7.00
C THR A 54 -0.09 13.02 6.26
N ILE A 55 -0.46 12.24 5.24
CA ILE A 55 -1.69 12.42 4.47
C ILE A 55 -2.84 11.76 5.23
N ASN A 56 -4.05 12.31 5.10
CA ASN A 56 -5.25 11.71 5.68
C ASN A 56 -5.32 10.21 5.34
N PRO A 57 -5.45 9.32 6.34
CA PRO A 57 -5.42 7.86 6.15
C PRO A 57 -6.44 7.36 5.14
N MET A 58 -7.65 7.94 5.11
CA MET A 58 -8.71 7.54 4.17
C MET A 58 -8.34 7.92 2.73
N THR A 59 -7.79 9.12 2.54
CA THR A 59 -7.33 9.57 1.21
C THR A 59 -6.20 8.68 0.69
N LEU A 60 -5.24 8.36 1.56
CA LEU A 60 -4.12 7.48 1.17
C LEU A 60 -4.58 6.05 0.92
N ALA A 61 -5.50 5.53 1.74
CA ALA A 61 -6.11 4.22 1.54
C ALA A 61 -6.79 4.12 0.17
N TRP A 62 -7.57 5.14 -0.20
CA TRP A 62 -8.21 5.21 -1.53
C TRP A 62 -7.19 5.27 -2.67
N GLN A 63 -6.16 6.11 -2.56
CA GLN A 63 -5.09 6.20 -3.56
C GLN A 63 -4.38 4.87 -3.73
N ARG A 64 -4.09 4.18 -2.63
CA ARG A 64 -3.42 2.89 -2.64
C ARG A 64 -4.31 1.80 -3.22
N PHE A 65 -5.59 1.77 -2.86
CA PHE A 65 -6.57 0.82 -3.38
C PHE A 65 -6.75 0.99 -4.90
N ALA A 66 -7.05 2.22 -5.35
CA ALA A 66 -7.25 2.52 -6.77
C ALA A 66 -5.96 2.26 -7.58
N GLY A 67 -4.81 2.68 -7.07
CA GLY A 67 -3.53 2.44 -7.72
C GLY A 67 -3.20 0.96 -7.84
N THR A 68 -3.43 0.17 -6.78
CA THR A 68 -3.19 -1.27 -6.83
C THR A 68 -4.14 -1.96 -7.82
N ALA A 69 -5.42 -1.58 -7.85
CA ALA A 69 -6.38 -2.13 -8.81
C ALA A 69 -5.97 -1.85 -10.27
N LEU A 70 -5.65 -0.58 -10.57
CA LEU A 70 -5.22 -0.19 -11.91
C LEU A 70 -3.90 -0.84 -12.32
N GLY A 71 -2.90 -0.83 -11.44
CA GLY A 71 -1.59 -1.42 -11.72
C GLY A 71 -1.65 -2.93 -11.88
N ALA A 72 -2.47 -3.62 -11.06
CA ALA A 72 -2.67 -5.06 -11.15
C ALA A 72 -3.39 -5.45 -12.45
N ALA A 73 -4.48 -4.77 -12.81
CA ALA A 73 -5.22 -5.03 -14.02
C ALA A 73 -4.36 -4.79 -15.27
N LEU A 74 -3.73 -3.61 -15.35
CA LEU A 74 -2.89 -3.26 -16.49
C LEU A 74 -1.66 -4.19 -16.59
N GLY A 75 -1.01 -4.50 -15.47
CA GLY A 75 0.11 -5.43 -15.43
C GLY A 75 -0.28 -6.83 -15.89
N ALA A 76 -1.45 -7.35 -15.47
CA ALA A 76 -1.95 -8.64 -15.90
C ALA A 76 -2.26 -8.67 -17.40
N VAL A 77 -2.90 -7.61 -17.92
CA VAL A 77 -3.17 -7.48 -19.37
C VAL A 77 -1.87 -7.48 -20.17
N ILE A 78 -0.91 -6.63 -19.79
CA ILE A 78 0.37 -6.55 -20.51
C ILE A 78 1.12 -7.88 -20.45
N ALA A 79 1.20 -8.52 -19.27
CA ALA A 79 1.89 -9.78 -19.10
C ALA A 79 1.22 -10.96 -19.83
N THR A 80 -0.07 -10.86 -20.14
CA THR A 80 -0.79 -11.89 -20.91
C THR A 80 -0.50 -11.80 -22.42
N TRP A 81 -0.38 -10.58 -22.94
CA TRP A 81 -0.29 -10.37 -24.38
C TRP A 81 1.11 -10.08 -24.88
N PHE A 82 2.01 -9.65 -24.03
CA PHE A 82 3.36 -9.23 -24.40
C PHE A 82 4.42 -10.04 -23.64
N HIS A 83 5.49 -10.40 -24.35
CA HIS A 83 6.65 -11.00 -23.72
C HIS A 83 7.38 -9.94 -22.87
N PRO A 84 7.90 -10.33 -21.68
CA PRO A 84 8.59 -9.38 -20.83
C PRO A 84 9.86 -8.89 -21.47
N GLY A 85 10.01 -7.59 -21.44
CA GLY A 85 11.18 -6.89 -21.92
C GLY A 85 11.18 -5.47 -21.37
N TRP A 86 12.35 -4.89 -21.29
CA TRP A 86 12.54 -3.53 -20.77
C TRP A 86 11.73 -2.47 -21.54
N ALA A 87 11.56 -2.64 -22.87
CA ALA A 87 10.73 -1.75 -23.67
C ALA A 87 9.23 -1.87 -23.29
N VAL A 88 8.72 -3.10 -23.17
CA VAL A 88 7.33 -3.36 -22.74
C VAL A 88 7.09 -2.82 -21.32
N TYR A 89 8.06 -2.99 -20.42
CA TYR A 89 8.00 -2.44 -19.09
C TYR A 89 7.93 -0.91 -19.11
N GLY A 90 8.81 -0.24 -19.86
CA GLY A 90 8.82 1.23 -19.95
C GLY A 90 7.52 1.80 -20.54
N VAL A 91 7.01 1.19 -21.62
CA VAL A 91 5.72 1.56 -22.22
C VAL A 91 4.58 1.30 -21.21
N GLY A 92 4.61 0.19 -20.48
CA GLY A 92 3.62 -0.14 -19.46
C GLY A 92 3.55 0.90 -18.35
N ILE A 93 4.69 1.36 -17.84
CA ILE A 93 4.74 2.44 -16.82
C ILE A 93 4.20 3.75 -17.40
N PHE A 94 4.56 4.10 -18.63
CA PHE A 94 4.05 5.30 -19.30
C PHE A 94 2.53 5.27 -19.47
N VAL A 95 1.99 4.18 -20.01
CA VAL A 95 0.54 3.98 -20.18
C VAL A 95 -0.19 4.00 -18.85
N CYS A 96 0.38 3.40 -17.81
CA CYS A 96 -0.17 3.43 -16.45
C CYS A 96 -0.29 4.87 -15.92
N GLY A 97 0.73 5.69 -16.14
CA GLY A 97 0.70 7.11 -15.77
C GLY A 97 -0.35 7.91 -16.52
N MET A 98 -0.45 7.71 -17.83
CA MET A 98 -1.47 8.36 -18.67
C MET A 98 -2.90 7.95 -18.25
N LEU A 99 -3.13 6.66 -17.98
CA LEU A 99 -4.41 6.16 -17.47
C LEU A 99 -4.79 6.81 -16.13
N CYS A 100 -3.85 6.89 -15.19
CA CYS A 100 -4.09 7.55 -13.91
C CYS A 100 -4.42 9.05 -14.09
N ALA A 101 -3.80 9.72 -15.04
CA ALA A 101 -4.08 11.13 -15.36
C ALA A 101 -5.48 11.30 -15.95
N VAL A 102 -5.86 10.49 -16.93
CA VAL A 102 -7.18 10.52 -17.58
C VAL A 102 -8.29 10.22 -16.58
N LEU A 103 -8.09 9.24 -15.71
CA LEU A 103 -9.05 8.87 -14.65
C LEU A 103 -9.07 9.86 -13.48
N ARG A 104 -8.25 10.91 -13.51
CA ARG A 104 -8.11 11.92 -12.45
C ARG A 104 -7.70 11.34 -11.09
N VAL A 105 -6.94 10.24 -11.12
CA VAL A 105 -6.37 9.59 -9.93
C VAL A 105 -4.85 9.66 -9.93
N SER A 106 -4.29 10.77 -10.38
CA SER A 106 -2.82 10.96 -10.54
C SER A 106 -2.04 10.67 -9.26
N ALA A 107 -2.62 10.95 -8.07
CA ALA A 107 -2.01 10.63 -6.79
C ALA A 107 -1.85 9.11 -6.54
N ALA A 108 -2.65 8.28 -7.21
CA ALA A 108 -2.58 6.82 -7.13
C ALA A 108 -1.49 6.22 -8.05
N TYR A 109 -0.94 7.00 -8.98
CA TYR A 109 0.03 6.53 -9.97
C TYR A 109 1.24 5.82 -9.36
N ARG A 110 1.79 6.35 -8.26
CA ARG A 110 2.93 5.72 -7.57
C ARG A 110 2.63 4.27 -7.16
N PHE A 111 1.42 4.00 -6.66
CA PHE A 111 1.01 2.65 -6.25
C PHE A 111 0.68 1.77 -7.45
N ALA A 112 0.10 2.35 -8.50
CA ALA A 112 -0.18 1.65 -9.75
C ALA A 112 1.12 1.21 -10.45
N ALA A 113 2.11 2.09 -10.53
CA ALA A 113 3.41 1.79 -11.11
C ALA A 113 4.15 0.68 -10.34
N ILE A 114 4.16 0.74 -9.01
CA ILE A 114 4.76 -0.31 -8.16
C ILE A 114 4.06 -1.64 -8.38
N THR A 115 2.72 -1.67 -8.37
CA THR A 115 1.95 -2.92 -8.54
C THR A 115 2.15 -3.50 -9.94
N LEU A 116 2.11 -2.66 -10.97
CA LEU A 116 2.38 -3.07 -12.35
C LEU A 116 3.77 -3.70 -12.48
N THR A 117 4.80 -3.06 -11.90
CA THR A 117 6.18 -3.59 -11.88
C THR A 117 6.22 -4.99 -11.29
N ILE A 118 5.58 -5.19 -10.15
CA ILE A 118 5.57 -6.47 -9.45
C ILE A 118 4.85 -7.54 -10.26
N VAL A 119 3.67 -7.21 -10.81
CA VAL A 119 2.91 -8.14 -11.64
C VAL A 119 3.73 -8.54 -12.87
N LEU A 120 4.35 -7.60 -13.57
CA LEU A 120 5.17 -7.91 -14.74
C LEU A 120 6.39 -8.78 -14.43
N LEU A 121 7.06 -8.54 -13.30
CA LEU A 121 8.25 -9.30 -12.92
C LEU A 121 7.92 -10.71 -12.42
N ILE A 122 6.79 -10.91 -11.72
CA ILE A 122 6.43 -12.18 -11.08
C ILE A 122 5.47 -13.02 -11.94
N ALA A 123 4.75 -12.42 -12.88
CA ALA A 123 3.73 -13.06 -13.70
C ALA A 123 4.22 -14.34 -14.43
N HIS A 124 5.51 -14.42 -14.77
CA HIS A 124 6.11 -15.57 -15.45
C HIS A 124 6.08 -16.85 -14.64
N GLN A 125 6.04 -16.74 -13.31
CA GLN A 125 6.15 -17.90 -12.42
C GLN A 125 4.77 -18.47 -12.01
N ARG A 126 3.71 -17.66 -12.01
CA ARG A 126 2.41 -18.03 -11.39
C ARG A 126 1.17 -17.66 -12.19
N GLY A 127 1.33 -17.11 -13.37
CA GLY A 127 0.23 -16.59 -14.16
C GLY A 127 -0.19 -15.16 -13.77
N PRO A 128 -0.35 -14.27 -14.77
CA PRO A 128 -0.52 -12.83 -14.54
C PRO A 128 -1.72 -12.45 -13.67
N TRP A 129 -2.87 -13.06 -13.94
CA TRP A 129 -4.12 -12.76 -13.24
C TRP A 129 -4.13 -13.27 -11.80
N ILE A 130 -3.45 -14.39 -11.52
CA ILE A 130 -3.32 -14.93 -10.17
C ILE A 130 -2.45 -13.99 -9.33
N VAL A 131 -1.32 -13.54 -9.86
CA VAL A 131 -0.44 -12.58 -9.19
C VAL A 131 -1.17 -11.26 -8.94
N ALA A 132 -1.87 -10.73 -9.94
CA ALA A 132 -2.65 -9.50 -9.83
C ALA A 132 -3.74 -9.60 -8.74
N GLY A 133 -4.47 -10.71 -8.70
CA GLY A 133 -5.51 -10.96 -7.70
C GLY A 133 -4.95 -11.06 -6.28
N HIS A 134 -3.86 -11.80 -6.07
CA HIS A 134 -3.20 -11.90 -4.77
C HIS A 134 -2.71 -10.52 -4.30
N ARG A 135 -2.09 -9.74 -5.19
CA ARG A 135 -1.65 -8.38 -4.90
C ARG A 135 -2.78 -7.49 -4.42
N PHE A 136 -3.89 -7.53 -5.14
CA PHE A 136 -5.05 -6.72 -4.78
C PHE A 136 -5.59 -7.11 -3.39
N VAL A 137 -5.73 -8.40 -3.11
CA VAL A 137 -6.22 -8.88 -1.81
C VAL A 137 -5.25 -8.54 -0.68
N GLU A 138 -3.96 -8.77 -0.85
CA GLU A 138 -2.92 -8.48 0.16
C GLU A 138 -2.90 -7.02 0.58
N VAL A 139 -2.92 -6.12 -0.42
CA VAL A 139 -2.95 -4.68 -0.17
C VAL A 139 -4.27 -4.26 0.48
N SER A 140 -5.39 -4.85 0.07
CA SER A 140 -6.71 -4.56 0.65
C SER A 140 -6.80 -4.97 2.12
N VAL A 141 -6.23 -6.11 2.50
CA VAL A 141 -6.12 -6.55 3.91
C VAL A 141 -5.31 -5.52 4.71
N GLY A 142 -4.17 -5.09 4.19
CA GLY A 142 -3.35 -4.07 4.86
C GLY A 142 -4.05 -2.73 5.02
N ILE A 143 -4.79 -2.28 4.01
CA ILE A 143 -5.61 -1.06 4.06
C ILE A 143 -6.70 -1.19 5.13
N ALA A 144 -7.42 -2.32 5.15
CA ALA A 144 -8.49 -2.55 6.12
C ALA A 144 -7.98 -2.49 7.56
N VAL A 145 -6.87 -3.19 7.85
CA VAL A 145 -6.24 -3.16 9.18
C VAL A 145 -5.81 -1.74 9.55
N ALA A 146 -5.17 -1.00 8.64
CA ALA A 146 -4.73 0.37 8.91
C ALA A 146 -5.91 1.28 9.26
N LEU A 147 -7.02 1.20 8.52
CA LEU A 147 -8.21 2.00 8.77
C LEU A 147 -8.87 1.63 10.11
N VAL A 148 -9.02 0.35 10.41
CA VAL A 148 -9.56 -0.10 11.71
C VAL A 148 -8.70 0.41 12.85
N VAL A 149 -7.38 0.27 12.76
CA VAL A 149 -6.46 0.77 13.80
C VAL A 149 -6.55 2.29 13.94
N THR A 150 -6.72 3.02 12.85
CA THR A 150 -6.90 4.48 12.89
C THR A 150 -8.20 4.88 13.56
N MET A 151 -9.26 4.10 13.40
CA MET A 151 -10.57 4.36 14.05
C MET A 151 -10.56 4.02 15.53
N VAL A 152 -9.93 2.90 15.91
CA VAL A 152 -9.93 2.39 17.30
C VAL A 152 -8.85 3.08 18.13
N TRP A 153 -7.73 3.39 17.55
CA TRP A 153 -6.57 3.95 18.23
C TRP A 153 -6.14 5.27 17.56
N LYS A 154 -6.71 6.37 18.01
CA LYS A 154 -6.34 7.71 17.53
C LYS A 154 -4.86 8.00 17.84
N ALA A 155 -4.16 8.55 16.86
CA ALA A 155 -2.79 9.00 17.07
C ALA A 155 -2.75 10.18 18.05
N PRO A 156 -1.77 10.24 18.98
CA PRO A 156 -1.53 11.44 19.76
C PRO A 156 -1.22 12.61 18.81
N GLY A 157 -1.99 13.69 18.86
CA GLY A 157 -1.77 14.87 18.02
C GLY A 157 -2.69 15.02 16.80
N SER A 158 -3.68 14.14 16.57
CA SER A 158 -4.62 14.25 15.45
C SER A 158 -5.73 15.32 15.63
N GLU A 159 -5.64 16.15 16.65
CA GLU A 159 -6.62 17.21 16.92
C GLU A 159 -6.13 18.62 16.51
N VAL A 160 -5.39 18.73 15.42
CA VAL A 160 -5.02 20.05 14.87
C VAL A 160 -5.44 20.10 13.40
N GLY A 161 -6.61 20.72 13.19
CA GLY A 161 -7.08 21.04 11.85
C GLY A 161 -8.54 21.40 11.85
#